data_c98f701104fa39328c15328c960e2579
#
_entry.id   c98f701104fa39328c15328c960e2579
#
_cell.length_a   1.000
_cell.length_b   1.000
_cell.length_c   1.000
_cell.angle_alpha   90.00
_cell.angle_beta   90.00
_cell.angle_gamma   90.00
#
_symmetry.space_group_name_H-M   'P 1'
#
loop_
_entity.id
_entity.type
_entity.pdbx_description
1 polymer ?
#
loop_
_entity_poly.entity_id
_entity_poly.type
_entity_poly.pdbx_seq_one_letter_code
_entity_poly.pdbx_strand_id
1 'polypeptide(L)'
;MKKDSVTTERVVSATGFVFLLIAASVAFAFDGDKQSFLELIAPTKYLIPYTHVFCAVLAFICIIFPRYFIMVIIFMVESILTIFTHYDMLGIFFFYAAIILLLTKEIFTRKHTPIITVLFVIHFLSLLGTLNRGWKYTAICYGYSLFCMVFYIWIYKILKQRFSCYIPSNITDNSAIPGIKKGSIIKLSEYGLTETQIQFVLANIHDGLSFKDISEKFFVSISVVKHEFVKVYKIFSVENLFELRMLLLQYQMEP
;
A
#
# COMPACT_ATOMS: atom_id res chain seq x y z
N MET A 1 -2.76 19.92 22.33
CA MET A 1 -1.63 19.28 21.61
C MET A 1 -2.09 17.93 21.10
N LYS A 2 -2.39 17.79 19.78
CA LYS A 2 -2.60 16.48 19.16
C LYS A 2 -1.28 15.73 19.25
N LYS A 3 -1.28 14.59 19.93
CA LYS A 3 -0.17 13.64 19.94
C LYS A 3 0.00 13.16 18.49
N ASP A 4 0.99 13.72 17.78
CA ASP A 4 1.30 13.26 16.42
C ASP A 4 1.70 11.79 16.52
N SER A 5 0.76 10.91 16.17
CA SER A 5 1.06 9.48 16.07
C SER A 5 2.11 9.32 14.98
N VAL A 6 3.21 8.65 15.32
CA VAL A 6 4.24 8.28 14.34
C VAL A 6 3.56 7.42 13.30
N THR A 7 3.41 7.93 12.07
CA THR A 7 2.79 7.18 10.99
C THR A 7 3.79 6.17 10.40
N THR A 8 3.29 5.07 9.88
CA THR A 8 4.13 4.04 9.22
C THR A 8 4.98 4.65 8.10
N GLU A 9 4.42 5.63 7.39
CA GLU A 9 5.12 6.35 6.31
C GLU A 9 6.35 7.11 6.82
N ARG A 10 6.26 7.73 7.99
CA ARG A 10 7.40 8.43 8.62
C ARG A 10 8.47 7.45 9.05
N VAL A 11 8.08 6.29 9.58
CA VAL A 11 9.05 5.24 9.96
C VAL A 11 9.79 4.73 8.73
N VAL A 12 9.07 4.41 7.66
CA VAL A 12 9.69 3.95 6.40
C VAL A 12 10.61 5.02 5.81
N SER A 13 10.19 6.29 5.84
CA SER A 13 11.03 7.40 5.36
C SER A 13 12.28 7.59 6.22
N ALA A 14 12.18 7.45 7.54
CA ALA A 14 13.32 7.58 8.45
C ALA A 14 14.34 6.43 8.26
N THR A 15 13.88 5.19 8.15
CA THR A 15 14.75 4.05 7.87
C THR A 15 15.38 4.15 6.49
N GLY A 16 14.62 4.58 5.47
CA GLY A 16 15.12 4.87 4.13
C GLY A 16 16.18 5.97 4.13
N PHE A 17 15.98 7.05 4.89
CA PHE A 17 16.95 8.12 5.04
C PHE A 17 18.29 7.61 5.59
N VAL A 18 18.25 6.82 6.67
CA VAL A 18 19.47 6.24 7.25
C VAL A 18 20.16 5.31 6.26
N PHE A 19 19.39 4.44 5.57
CA PHE A 19 19.94 3.55 4.54
C PHE A 19 20.64 4.33 3.42
N LEU A 20 20.01 5.40 2.90
CA LEU A 20 20.57 6.23 1.82
C LEU A 20 21.82 6.99 2.26
N LEU A 21 21.89 7.44 3.51
CA LEU A 21 23.12 8.05 4.05
C LEU A 21 24.26 7.04 4.15
N ILE A 22 23.97 5.80 4.57
CA ILE A 22 24.97 4.73 4.58
C ILE A 22 25.42 4.44 3.14
N ALA A 23 24.50 4.30 2.19
CA ALA A 23 24.80 4.05 0.78
C ALA A 23 25.65 5.16 0.18
N ALA A 24 25.32 6.43 0.44
CA ALA A 24 26.12 7.58 0.04
C ALA A 24 27.54 7.54 0.64
N SER A 25 27.64 7.26 1.94
CA SER A 25 28.94 7.19 2.65
C SER A 25 29.82 6.08 2.08
N VAL A 26 29.23 4.91 1.81
CA VAL A 26 29.95 3.79 1.17
C VAL A 26 30.39 4.17 -0.26
N ALA A 27 29.50 4.80 -1.03
CA ALA A 27 29.81 5.21 -2.39
C ALA A 27 30.90 6.31 -2.45
N PHE A 28 31.02 7.16 -1.41
CA PHE A 28 32.13 8.12 -1.29
C PHE A 28 33.44 7.47 -0.86
N ALA A 29 33.37 6.48 0.04
CA ALA A 29 34.55 5.83 0.61
C ALA A 29 35.22 4.84 -0.34
N PHE A 30 34.41 4.09 -1.08
CA PHE A 30 34.89 3.11 -2.05
C PHE A 30 34.83 3.75 -3.43
N ASP A 31 35.99 4.01 -4.04
CA ASP A 31 36.09 4.37 -5.45
C ASP A 31 35.32 3.31 -6.24
N GLY A 32 34.18 3.74 -6.84
CA GLY A 32 33.22 2.84 -7.45
C GLY A 32 33.89 1.85 -8.39
N ASP A 33 33.39 0.62 -8.38
CA ASP A 33 33.91 -0.48 -9.18
C ASP A 33 34.06 -0.03 -10.63
N LYS A 34 35.31 -0.03 -11.15
CA LYS A 34 35.72 0.58 -12.43
C LYS A 34 35.09 -0.05 -13.68
N GLN A 35 34.03 -0.80 -13.53
CA GLN A 35 33.34 -1.53 -14.60
C GLN A 35 31.84 -1.19 -14.75
N SER A 36 31.37 -0.08 -14.17
CA SER A 36 29.95 0.27 -14.35
C SER A 36 29.73 0.86 -15.76
N PHE A 37 28.60 0.54 -16.39
CA PHE A 37 28.20 1.10 -17.68
C PHE A 37 28.20 2.64 -17.68
N LEU A 38 27.97 3.25 -16.50
CA LEU A 38 27.98 4.70 -16.32
C LEU A 38 29.38 5.31 -16.48
N GLU A 39 30.47 4.58 -16.18
CA GLU A 39 31.84 5.06 -16.41
C GLU A 39 32.17 5.25 -17.89
N LEU A 40 31.43 4.56 -18.76
CA LEU A 40 31.59 4.68 -20.22
C LEU A 40 31.03 6.01 -20.76
N ILE A 41 30.05 6.61 -20.04
CA ILE A 41 29.26 7.75 -20.55
C ILE A 41 29.68 9.09 -19.94
N ALA A 42 30.21 9.12 -18.71
CA ALA A 42 30.57 10.36 -18.02
C ALA A 42 31.55 10.12 -16.85
N PRO A 43 32.21 11.14 -16.31
CA PRO A 43 32.97 11.04 -15.06
C PRO A 43 32.02 10.84 -13.90
N THR A 44 31.59 9.59 -13.70
CA THR A 44 30.46 9.22 -12.83
C THR A 44 30.86 8.97 -11.39
N LYS A 45 32.14 9.09 -11.04
CA LYS A 45 32.66 8.90 -9.69
C LYS A 45 31.84 9.59 -8.62
N TYR A 46 31.29 10.76 -8.93
CA TYR A 46 30.50 11.55 -7.99
C TYR A 46 28.99 11.46 -8.21
N LEU A 47 28.55 10.97 -9.37
CA LEU A 47 27.11 10.91 -9.69
C LEU A 47 26.37 9.99 -8.72
N ILE A 48 26.93 8.81 -8.46
CA ILE A 48 26.33 7.80 -7.59
C ILE A 48 26.12 8.32 -6.15
N PRO A 49 27.19 8.78 -5.44
CA PRO A 49 27.03 9.27 -4.08
C PRO A 49 26.12 10.50 -4.02
N TYR A 50 26.20 11.43 -4.97
CA TYR A 50 25.32 12.60 -4.99
C TYR A 50 23.85 12.23 -5.24
N THR A 51 23.57 11.18 -6.03
CA THR A 51 22.20 10.71 -6.21
C THR A 51 21.65 10.12 -4.91
N HIS A 52 22.43 9.32 -4.18
CA HIS A 52 22.03 8.83 -2.87
C HIS A 52 21.80 9.96 -1.87
N VAL A 53 22.64 11.00 -1.85
CA VAL A 53 22.44 12.21 -1.02
C VAL A 53 21.14 12.91 -1.41
N PHE A 54 20.90 13.09 -2.71
CA PHE A 54 19.65 13.70 -3.18
C PHE A 54 18.42 12.90 -2.75
N CYS A 55 18.43 11.57 -2.92
CA CYS A 55 17.38 10.70 -2.45
C CYS A 55 17.22 10.73 -0.91
N ALA A 56 18.34 10.85 -0.15
CA ALA A 56 18.31 11.03 1.29
C ALA A 56 17.61 12.35 1.70
N VAL A 57 17.90 13.45 1.01
CA VAL A 57 17.21 14.73 1.24
C VAL A 57 15.71 14.59 0.99
N LEU A 58 15.31 13.94 -0.09
CA LEU A 58 13.90 13.67 -0.36
C LEU A 58 13.24 12.78 0.71
N ALA A 59 13.95 11.75 1.19
CA ALA A 59 13.48 10.90 2.28
C ALA A 59 13.33 11.69 3.60
N PHE A 60 14.25 12.60 3.89
CA PHE A 60 14.14 13.51 5.03
C PHE A 60 12.92 14.42 4.93
N ILE A 61 12.65 14.97 3.74
CA ILE A 61 11.43 15.76 3.49
C ILE A 61 10.18 14.90 3.75
N CYS A 62 10.19 13.61 3.37
CA CYS A 62 9.08 12.69 3.62
C CYS A 62 8.87 12.36 5.11
N ILE A 63 9.88 12.50 5.98
CA ILE A 63 9.71 12.38 7.43
C ILE A 63 8.82 13.52 7.95
N ILE A 64 9.02 14.73 7.44
CA ILE A 64 8.27 15.92 7.84
C ILE A 64 6.91 15.97 7.15
N PHE A 65 6.92 15.76 5.83
CA PHE A 65 5.75 15.79 4.95
C PHE A 65 5.61 14.49 4.20
N PRO A 66 4.97 13.46 4.77
CA PRO A 66 4.86 12.15 4.12
C PRO A 66 4.03 12.25 2.85
N ARG A 67 4.68 12.11 1.69
CA ARG A 67 4.06 12.13 0.37
C ARG A 67 4.46 10.92 -0.43
N TYR A 68 3.50 10.07 -0.77
CA TYR A 68 3.73 8.85 -1.54
C TYR A 68 4.44 9.08 -2.87
N PHE A 69 4.10 10.17 -3.55
CA PHE A 69 4.72 10.47 -4.84
C PHE A 69 6.24 10.66 -4.72
N ILE A 70 6.71 11.32 -3.66
CA ILE A 70 8.15 11.49 -3.40
C ILE A 70 8.80 10.14 -3.10
N MET A 71 8.14 9.29 -2.32
CA MET A 71 8.65 7.93 -2.04
C MET A 71 8.78 7.10 -3.32
N VAL A 72 7.81 7.18 -4.23
CA VAL A 72 7.87 6.51 -5.54
C VAL A 72 9.05 7.02 -6.36
N ILE A 73 9.29 8.35 -6.39
CA ILE A 73 10.43 8.93 -7.09
C ILE A 73 11.74 8.38 -6.52
N ILE A 74 11.88 8.35 -5.19
CA ILE A 74 13.09 7.80 -4.53
C ILE A 74 13.32 6.36 -5.00
N PHE A 75 12.31 5.49 -4.90
CA PHE A 75 12.44 4.09 -5.30
C PHE A 75 12.76 3.93 -6.79
N MET A 76 12.19 4.76 -7.66
CA MET A 76 12.46 4.72 -9.11
C MET A 76 13.89 5.16 -9.42
N VAL A 77 14.35 6.25 -8.83
CA VAL A 77 15.72 6.75 -9.02
C VAL A 77 16.73 5.73 -8.51
N GLU A 78 16.54 5.21 -7.28
CA GLU A 78 17.40 4.20 -6.70
C GLU A 78 17.38 2.89 -7.49
N SER A 79 16.23 2.50 -8.05
CA SER A 79 16.15 1.33 -8.93
C SER A 79 17.06 1.44 -10.12
N ILE A 80 17.00 2.56 -10.83
CA ILE A 80 17.83 2.77 -12.03
C ILE A 80 19.32 2.82 -11.62
N LEU A 81 19.64 3.59 -10.58
CA LEU A 81 21.02 3.75 -10.12
C LEU A 81 21.64 2.42 -9.72
N THR A 82 20.94 1.62 -8.92
CA THR A 82 21.45 0.34 -8.41
C THR A 82 21.60 -0.72 -9.51
N ILE A 83 20.74 -0.71 -10.55
CA ILE A 83 20.94 -1.55 -11.75
C ILE A 83 22.25 -1.20 -12.45
N PHE A 84 22.58 0.09 -12.59
CA PHE A 84 23.82 0.52 -13.25
C PHE A 84 25.07 0.35 -12.37
N THR A 85 24.93 0.21 -11.05
CA THR A 85 26.04 0.11 -10.10
C THR A 85 26.30 -1.30 -9.57
N HIS A 86 25.91 -2.32 -10.30
CA HIS A 86 26.09 -3.74 -9.96
C HIS A 86 25.24 -4.31 -8.80
N TYR A 87 24.26 -3.54 -8.31
CA TYR A 87 23.26 -4.01 -7.33
C TYR A 87 21.92 -4.30 -8.01
N ASP A 88 21.95 -4.98 -9.17
CA ASP A 88 20.78 -5.14 -10.07
C ASP A 88 19.57 -5.77 -9.37
N MET A 89 19.80 -6.78 -8.53
CA MET A 89 18.71 -7.45 -7.82
C MET A 89 17.99 -6.50 -6.85
N LEU A 90 18.75 -5.61 -6.21
CA LEU A 90 18.21 -4.56 -5.35
C LEU A 90 17.44 -3.52 -6.17
N GLY A 91 17.97 -3.16 -7.35
CA GLY A 91 17.30 -2.25 -8.28
C GLY A 91 15.97 -2.80 -8.78
N ILE A 92 15.92 -4.07 -9.12
CA ILE A 92 14.67 -4.75 -9.51
C ILE A 92 13.68 -4.74 -8.34
N PHE A 93 14.14 -5.02 -7.12
CA PHE A 93 13.30 -4.96 -5.92
C PHE A 93 12.72 -3.55 -5.69
N PHE A 94 13.53 -2.49 -5.79
CA PHE A 94 13.06 -1.12 -5.64
C PHE A 94 12.04 -0.72 -6.70
N PHE A 95 12.21 -1.16 -7.95
CA PHE A 95 11.24 -0.94 -9.00
C PHE A 95 9.87 -1.51 -8.62
N TYR A 96 9.82 -2.77 -8.22
CA TYR A 96 8.54 -3.41 -7.85
C TYR A 96 7.95 -2.83 -6.57
N ALA A 97 8.77 -2.41 -5.61
CA ALA A 97 8.30 -1.68 -4.43
C ALA A 97 7.61 -0.37 -4.83
N ALA A 98 8.18 0.40 -5.77
CA ALA A 98 7.54 1.60 -6.30
C ALA A 98 6.21 1.30 -7.00
N ILE A 99 6.15 0.24 -7.84
CA ILE A 99 4.91 -0.18 -8.50
C ILE A 99 3.84 -0.55 -7.49
N ILE A 100 4.18 -1.30 -6.42
CA ILE A 100 3.24 -1.66 -5.36
C ILE A 100 2.70 -0.41 -4.65
N LEU A 101 3.58 0.54 -4.31
CA LEU A 101 3.15 1.79 -3.69
C LEU A 101 2.16 2.55 -4.58
N LEU A 102 2.40 2.58 -5.88
CA LEU A 102 1.48 3.17 -6.84
C LEU A 102 0.14 2.42 -6.89
N LEU A 103 0.15 1.09 -6.89
CA LEU A 103 -1.06 0.25 -6.92
C LEU A 103 -1.90 0.36 -5.65
N THR A 104 -1.27 0.45 -4.47
CA THR A 104 -1.97 0.48 -3.19
C THR A 104 -2.70 1.79 -2.92
N LYS A 105 -2.32 2.88 -3.56
CA LYS A 105 -2.93 4.20 -3.36
C LYS A 105 -4.03 4.56 -4.36
N GLU A 106 -4.55 3.57 -5.09
CA GLU A 106 -5.60 3.80 -6.11
C GLU A 106 -5.28 4.93 -7.10
N ILE A 107 -4.01 5.33 -7.19
CA ILE A 107 -3.52 6.32 -8.15
C ILE A 107 -3.75 5.80 -9.58
N PHE A 108 -3.92 4.49 -9.71
CA PHE A 108 -4.22 3.81 -10.96
C PHE A 108 -5.73 3.71 -11.23
N THR A 109 -6.36 4.83 -11.49
CA THR A 109 -7.59 4.82 -12.26
C THR A 109 -7.26 4.43 -13.72
N ARG A 110 -8.26 4.02 -14.50
CA ARG A 110 -8.12 3.60 -15.90
C ARG A 110 -7.29 4.57 -16.80
N LYS A 111 -7.15 5.84 -16.37
CA LYS A 111 -6.35 6.88 -17.06
C LYS A 111 -4.82 6.76 -16.86
N HIS A 112 -4.33 5.93 -15.94
CA HIS A 112 -2.91 5.85 -15.58
C HIS A 112 -2.19 4.62 -16.17
N THR A 113 -2.91 3.74 -16.87
CA THR A 113 -2.31 2.60 -17.60
C THR A 113 -1.08 3.00 -18.43
N PRO A 114 -1.09 4.11 -19.21
CA PRO A 114 0.08 4.51 -19.97
C PRO A 114 1.29 4.85 -19.10
N ILE A 115 1.10 5.40 -17.90
CA ILE A 115 2.21 5.72 -16.98
C ILE A 115 2.91 4.44 -16.52
N ILE A 116 2.13 3.42 -16.15
CA ILE A 116 2.69 2.11 -15.76
C ILE A 116 3.48 1.52 -16.91
N THR A 117 2.92 1.53 -18.11
CA THR A 117 3.60 1.01 -19.30
C THR A 117 4.93 1.72 -19.52
N VAL A 118 4.97 3.05 -19.41
CA VAL A 118 6.19 3.84 -19.54
C VAL A 118 7.22 3.45 -18.47
N LEU A 119 6.79 3.28 -17.21
CA LEU A 119 7.69 2.87 -16.12
C LEU A 119 8.29 1.49 -16.37
N PHE A 120 7.48 0.52 -16.85
CA PHE A 120 7.99 -0.79 -17.23
C PHE A 120 8.96 -0.72 -18.41
N VAL A 121 8.66 0.09 -19.43
CA VAL A 121 9.58 0.29 -20.55
C VAL A 121 10.92 0.85 -20.05
N ILE A 122 10.91 1.88 -19.21
CA ILE A 122 12.12 2.45 -18.61
C ILE A 122 12.89 1.39 -17.82
N HIS A 123 12.19 0.59 -16.99
CA HIS A 123 12.82 -0.47 -16.21
C HIS A 123 13.48 -1.53 -17.10
N PHE A 124 12.77 -2.03 -18.11
CA PHE A 124 13.34 -3.03 -19.03
C PHE A 124 14.48 -2.47 -19.86
N LEU A 125 14.44 -1.20 -20.24
CA LEU A 125 15.56 -0.53 -20.90
C LEU A 125 16.76 -0.38 -19.94
N SER A 126 16.54 -0.07 -18.65
CA SER A 126 17.64 0.03 -17.69
C SER A 126 18.37 -1.30 -17.48
N LEU A 127 17.66 -2.43 -17.58
CA LEU A 127 18.28 -3.76 -17.51
C LEU A 127 19.27 -4.03 -18.66
N LEU A 128 19.17 -3.32 -19.77
CA LEU A 128 20.20 -3.41 -20.84
C LEU A 128 21.57 -2.92 -20.35
N GLY A 129 21.62 -2.08 -19.31
CA GLY A 129 22.87 -1.66 -18.67
C GLY A 129 23.68 -2.83 -18.10
N THR A 130 23.06 -3.99 -17.87
CA THR A 130 23.77 -5.21 -17.42
C THR A 130 24.50 -5.96 -18.53
N LEU A 131 24.36 -5.55 -19.80
CA LEU A 131 25.02 -6.17 -20.95
C LEU A 131 26.54 -6.13 -20.87
N ASN A 132 27.12 -5.16 -20.16
CA ASN A 132 28.56 -5.08 -19.90
C ASN A 132 29.10 -6.32 -19.16
N ARG A 133 28.23 -7.07 -18.44
CA ARG A 133 28.57 -8.33 -17.77
C ARG A 133 28.30 -9.57 -18.64
N GLY A 134 27.83 -9.35 -19.84
CA GLY A 134 27.53 -10.40 -20.81
C GLY A 134 26.05 -10.77 -20.90
N TRP A 135 25.66 -11.23 -22.08
CA TRP A 135 24.27 -11.52 -22.42
C TRP A 135 23.58 -12.55 -21.53
N LYS A 136 24.36 -13.55 -21.03
CA LYS A 136 23.84 -14.59 -20.12
C LYS A 136 23.37 -13.99 -18.79
N TYR A 137 24.16 -13.06 -18.24
CA TYR A 137 23.82 -12.36 -17.01
C TYR A 137 22.59 -11.47 -17.21
N THR A 138 22.55 -10.73 -18.29
CA THR A 138 21.40 -9.90 -18.65
C THR A 138 20.12 -10.73 -18.78
N ALA A 139 20.20 -11.90 -19.44
CA ALA A 139 19.05 -12.81 -19.54
C ALA A 139 18.55 -13.27 -18.16
N ILE A 140 19.46 -13.53 -17.20
CA ILE A 140 19.10 -13.86 -15.81
C ILE A 140 18.38 -12.69 -15.15
N CYS A 141 18.86 -11.46 -15.32
CA CYS A 141 18.22 -10.25 -14.75
C CYS A 141 16.82 -10.03 -15.32
N TYR A 142 16.61 -10.23 -16.62
CA TYR A 142 15.28 -10.19 -17.24
C TYR A 142 14.37 -11.29 -16.71
N GLY A 143 14.87 -12.53 -16.64
CA GLY A 143 14.11 -13.67 -16.06
C GLY A 143 13.71 -13.41 -14.60
N TYR A 144 14.64 -12.89 -13.80
CA TYR A 144 14.36 -12.53 -12.41
C TYR A 144 13.34 -11.39 -12.30
N SER A 145 13.45 -10.37 -13.14
CA SER A 145 12.47 -9.28 -13.18
C SER A 145 11.07 -9.77 -13.56
N LEU A 146 10.96 -10.65 -14.56
CA LEU A 146 9.67 -11.26 -14.92
C LEU A 146 9.12 -12.13 -13.79
N PHE A 147 9.97 -12.90 -13.12
CA PHE A 147 9.57 -13.67 -11.93
C PHE A 147 9.03 -12.75 -10.84
N CYS A 148 9.74 -11.67 -10.52
CA CYS A 148 9.28 -10.68 -9.53
C CYS A 148 7.94 -10.08 -9.94
N MET A 149 7.74 -9.74 -11.22
CA MET A 149 6.47 -9.21 -11.72
C MET A 149 5.31 -10.16 -11.43
N VAL A 150 5.44 -11.43 -11.82
CA VAL A 150 4.40 -12.45 -11.58
C VAL A 150 4.17 -12.66 -10.10
N PHE A 151 5.25 -12.76 -9.30
CA PHE A 151 5.19 -12.97 -7.86
C PHE A 151 4.50 -11.82 -7.14
N TYR A 152 4.83 -10.57 -7.46
CA TYR A 152 4.19 -9.41 -6.84
C TYR A 152 2.73 -9.23 -7.27
N ILE A 153 2.38 -9.54 -8.53
CA ILE A 153 0.98 -9.55 -8.98
C ILE A 153 0.19 -10.63 -8.21
N TRP A 154 0.78 -11.79 -7.99
CA TRP A 154 0.16 -12.88 -7.23
C TRP A 154 -0.04 -12.48 -5.76
N ILE A 155 1.00 -11.96 -5.09
CA ILE A 155 0.89 -11.44 -3.71
C ILE A 155 -0.17 -10.34 -3.64
N TYR A 156 -0.14 -9.37 -4.56
CA TYR A 156 -1.13 -8.28 -4.60
C TYR A 156 -2.56 -8.83 -4.71
N LYS A 157 -2.79 -9.82 -5.56
CA LYS A 157 -4.12 -10.46 -5.67
C LYS A 157 -4.53 -11.16 -4.37
N ILE A 158 -3.62 -11.91 -3.72
CA ILE A 158 -3.90 -12.56 -2.42
C ILE A 158 -4.21 -11.50 -1.36
N LEU A 159 -3.36 -10.49 -1.25
CA LEU A 159 -3.56 -9.41 -0.29
C LEU A 159 -4.87 -8.66 -0.59
N LYS A 160 -5.15 -8.34 -1.83
CA LYS A 160 -6.42 -7.72 -2.23
C LYS A 160 -7.61 -8.60 -1.90
N GLN A 161 -7.55 -9.91 -2.11
CA GLN A 161 -8.62 -10.84 -1.71
C GLN A 161 -8.77 -10.93 -0.19
N ARG A 162 -7.68 -11.03 0.55
CA ARG A 162 -7.71 -11.09 2.03
C ARG A 162 -8.08 -9.75 2.65
N PHE A 163 -7.58 -8.64 2.10
CA PHE A 163 -7.86 -7.29 2.57
C PHE A 163 -9.07 -6.65 1.87
N SER A 164 -9.64 -7.23 0.81
CA SER A 164 -10.97 -6.80 0.34
C SER A 164 -12.05 -7.04 1.39
N CYS A 165 -11.75 -7.93 2.35
CA CYS A 165 -12.50 -7.97 3.59
C CYS A 165 -12.21 -6.77 4.53
N TYR A 166 -11.14 -5.99 4.32
CA TYR A 166 -10.72 -4.87 5.17
C TYR A 166 -10.53 -3.55 4.40
N ILE A 167 -10.37 -3.61 3.08
CA ILE A 167 -10.32 -2.43 2.21
C ILE A 167 -11.66 -2.38 1.49
N PRO A 168 -12.46 -1.33 1.67
CA PRO A 168 -13.65 -1.17 0.86
C PRO A 168 -13.20 -1.14 -0.61
N SER A 169 -13.52 -2.22 -1.33
CA SER A 169 -13.54 -2.16 -2.80
C SER A 169 -14.44 -0.99 -3.13
N ASN A 170 -13.87 0.05 -3.72
CA ASN A 170 -14.59 1.21 -4.22
C ASN A 170 -16.02 1.24 -3.72
N ILE A 171 -16.27 2.00 -2.65
CA ILE A 171 -17.64 2.30 -2.27
C ILE A 171 -18.20 3.05 -3.50
N THR A 172 -18.62 2.27 -4.50
CA THR A 172 -19.50 2.77 -5.52
C THR A 172 -20.64 3.39 -4.76
N ASP A 173 -21.15 4.51 -5.22
CA ASP A 173 -22.27 5.25 -4.58
C ASP A 173 -23.49 4.36 -4.23
N ASN A 174 -23.49 3.09 -4.65
CA ASN A 174 -24.50 2.07 -4.41
C ASN A 174 -24.47 1.45 -2.99
N SER A 175 -23.44 1.68 -2.16
CA SER A 175 -23.39 1.19 -0.76
C SER A 175 -23.86 2.24 0.26
N ALA A 176 -24.43 3.33 -0.18
CA ALA A 176 -25.10 4.27 0.70
C ALA A 176 -26.55 3.83 0.92
N ILE A 177 -27.09 4.10 2.10
CA ILE A 177 -28.54 3.92 2.35
C ILE A 177 -29.25 4.88 1.38
N PRO A 178 -30.17 4.37 0.52
CA PRO A 178 -30.83 5.21 -0.48
C PRO A 178 -31.50 6.43 0.15
N GLY A 179 -31.22 7.61 -0.36
CA GLY A 179 -31.81 8.85 0.13
C GLY A 179 -31.15 9.51 1.33
N ILE A 180 -30.10 8.89 1.92
CA ILE A 180 -29.41 9.41 3.11
C ILE A 180 -27.99 9.84 2.78
N LYS A 181 -27.65 11.09 3.11
CA LYS A 181 -26.31 11.64 2.87
C LYS A 181 -25.29 11.04 3.85
N LYS A 182 -24.14 10.62 3.33
CA LYS A 182 -23.03 10.11 4.16
C LYS A 182 -22.62 11.14 5.23
N GLY A 183 -22.38 10.66 6.46
CA GLY A 183 -22.05 11.51 7.61
C GLY A 183 -23.28 12.06 8.36
N SER A 184 -24.53 11.79 7.90
CA SER A 184 -25.72 12.15 8.65
C SER A 184 -25.98 11.17 9.81
N ILE A 185 -26.81 11.61 10.72
CA ILE A 185 -27.29 10.77 11.84
C ILE A 185 -28.38 9.84 11.29
N ILE A 186 -28.27 8.54 11.61
CA ILE A 186 -29.28 7.54 11.32
C ILE A 186 -29.79 6.93 12.64
N LYS A 187 -31.10 6.80 12.76
CA LYS A 187 -31.73 6.08 13.86
C LYS A 187 -31.98 4.64 13.44
N LEU A 188 -31.31 3.71 14.11
CA LEU A 188 -31.41 2.29 13.78
C LEU A 188 -32.84 1.74 13.97
N SER A 189 -33.61 2.31 14.90
CA SER A 189 -35.01 1.99 15.14
C SER A 189 -35.92 2.25 13.93
N GLU A 190 -35.61 3.25 13.08
CA GLU A 190 -36.38 3.58 11.87
C GLU A 190 -36.25 2.54 10.75
N TYR A 191 -35.25 1.66 10.82
CA TYR A 191 -35.03 0.56 9.86
C TYR A 191 -35.70 -0.75 10.27
N GLY A 192 -36.54 -0.74 11.33
CA GLY A 192 -37.27 -1.92 11.78
C GLY A 192 -36.43 -2.93 12.54
N LEU A 193 -35.27 -2.52 13.08
CA LEU A 193 -34.47 -3.35 13.96
C LEU A 193 -35.16 -3.44 15.33
N THR A 194 -35.12 -4.63 15.94
CA THR A 194 -35.54 -4.81 17.33
C THR A 194 -34.50 -4.18 18.27
N GLU A 195 -34.92 -3.83 19.49
CA GLU A 195 -34.02 -3.27 20.50
C GLU A 195 -32.78 -4.14 20.74
N THR A 196 -32.97 -5.46 20.78
CA THR A 196 -31.85 -6.43 20.91
C THR A 196 -30.88 -6.36 19.73
N GLN A 197 -31.40 -6.24 18.50
CA GLN A 197 -30.58 -6.12 17.32
C GLN A 197 -29.81 -4.80 17.33
N ILE A 198 -30.41 -3.70 17.73
CA ILE A 198 -29.76 -2.39 17.86
C ILE A 198 -28.62 -2.49 18.88
N GLN A 199 -28.86 -3.08 20.05
CA GLN A 199 -27.79 -3.25 21.05
C GLN A 199 -26.65 -4.12 20.55
N PHE A 200 -26.91 -5.21 19.83
CA PHE A 200 -25.86 -6.06 19.24
C PHE A 200 -25.06 -5.33 18.15
N VAL A 201 -25.74 -4.57 17.29
CA VAL A 201 -25.10 -3.78 16.25
C VAL A 201 -24.21 -2.70 16.85
N LEU A 202 -24.69 -1.94 17.81
CA LEU A 202 -23.91 -0.92 18.51
C LEU A 202 -22.71 -1.53 19.24
N ALA A 203 -22.91 -2.62 19.99
CA ALA A 203 -21.83 -3.32 20.67
C ALA A 203 -20.75 -3.84 19.70
N ASN A 204 -21.14 -4.30 18.52
CA ASN A 204 -20.18 -4.78 17.53
C ASN A 204 -19.47 -3.65 16.77
N ILE A 205 -20.19 -2.60 16.37
CA ILE A 205 -19.65 -1.55 15.49
C ILE A 205 -19.01 -0.44 16.32
N HIS A 206 -19.66 0.02 17.38
CA HIS A 206 -19.17 1.11 18.22
C HIS A 206 -18.14 0.64 19.25
N ASP A 207 -18.45 -0.46 19.98
CA ASP A 207 -17.58 -0.99 21.04
C ASP A 207 -16.54 -1.98 20.51
N GLY A 208 -16.63 -2.40 19.24
CA GLY A 208 -15.68 -3.32 18.61
C GLY A 208 -15.75 -4.77 19.11
N LEU A 209 -16.82 -5.15 19.82
CA LEU A 209 -16.97 -6.46 20.44
C LEU A 209 -17.15 -7.57 19.40
N SER A 210 -16.52 -8.74 19.63
CA SER A 210 -16.75 -9.94 18.83
C SER A 210 -18.10 -10.57 19.16
N PHE A 211 -18.59 -11.50 18.32
CA PHE A 211 -19.82 -12.24 18.62
C PHE A 211 -19.75 -13.04 19.93
N LYS A 212 -18.54 -13.47 20.31
CA LYS A 212 -18.32 -14.13 21.60
C LYS A 212 -18.49 -13.15 22.74
N ASP A 213 -17.86 -11.97 22.66
CA ASP A 213 -17.95 -10.96 23.71
C ASP A 213 -19.39 -10.43 23.85
N ILE A 214 -20.12 -10.27 22.74
CA ILE A 214 -21.53 -9.91 22.74
C ILE A 214 -22.35 -11.00 23.41
N SER A 215 -22.09 -12.28 23.12
CA SER A 215 -22.79 -13.38 23.75
C SER A 215 -22.60 -13.41 25.28
N GLU A 216 -21.39 -13.14 25.74
CA GLU A 216 -21.03 -13.03 27.14
C GLU A 216 -21.67 -11.78 27.78
N LYS A 217 -21.60 -10.62 27.15
CA LYS A 217 -22.14 -9.35 27.66
C LYS A 217 -23.66 -9.38 27.83
N PHE A 218 -24.37 -10.03 26.90
CA PHE A 218 -25.83 -10.06 26.90
C PHE A 218 -26.42 -11.40 27.40
N PHE A 219 -25.59 -12.31 27.90
CA PHE A 219 -25.97 -13.63 28.43
C PHE A 219 -26.81 -14.46 27.46
N VAL A 220 -26.45 -14.45 26.18
CA VAL A 220 -27.09 -15.22 25.12
C VAL A 220 -26.08 -16.16 24.45
N SER A 221 -26.53 -17.18 23.72
CA SER A 221 -25.62 -18.03 22.98
C SER A 221 -25.07 -17.33 21.76
N ILE A 222 -23.85 -17.70 21.33
CA ILE A 222 -23.21 -17.17 20.10
C ILE A 222 -24.09 -17.43 18.88
N SER A 223 -24.84 -18.55 18.87
CA SER A 223 -25.75 -18.89 17.78
C SER A 223 -26.90 -17.91 17.67
N VAL A 224 -27.42 -17.42 18.79
CA VAL A 224 -28.48 -16.38 18.85
C VAL A 224 -27.90 -15.07 18.27
N VAL A 225 -26.74 -14.65 18.72
CA VAL A 225 -26.09 -13.44 18.20
C VAL A 225 -25.93 -13.53 16.67
N LYS A 226 -25.37 -14.63 16.16
CA LYS A 226 -25.21 -14.86 14.71
C LYS A 226 -26.55 -14.84 13.96
N HIS A 227 -27.57 -15.45 14.51
CA HIS A 227 -28.90 -15.49 13.90
C HIS A 227 -29.54 -14.09 13.81
N GLU A 228 -29.39 -13.28 14.85
CA GLU A 228 -29.87 -11.90 14.81
C GLU A 228 -29.10 -11.05 13.80
N PHE A 229 -27.77 -11.20 13.69
CA PHE A 229 -27.00 -10.51 12.66
C PHE A 229 -27.42 -10.92 11.24
N VAL A 230 -27.79 -12.17 10.98
CA VAL A 230 -28.32 -12.58 9.66
C VAL A 230 -29.60 -11.83 9.30
N LYS A 231 -30.46 -11.54 10.30
CA LYS A 231 -31.67 -10.72 10.06
C LYS A 231 -31.28 -9.26 9.75
N VAL A 232 -30.33 -8.71 10.50
CA VAL A 232 -29.82 -7.34 10.26
C VAL A 232 -29.21 -7.22 8.88
N TYR A 233 -28.44 -8.22 8.40
CA TYR A 233 -27.89 -8.22 7.04
C TYR A 233 -28.99 -8.12 5.97
N LYS A 234 -30.10 -8.81 6.15
CA LYS A 234 -31.24 -8.75 5.22
C LYS A 234 -31.89 -7.35 5.20
N ILE A 235 -32.02 -6.72 6.38
CA ILE A 235 -32.62 -5.37 6.49
C ILE A 235 -31.78 -4.35 5.71
N PHE A 236 -30.45 -4.40 5.85
CA PHE A 236 -29.54 -3.49 5.18
C PHE A 236 -29.09 -3.96 3.78
N SER A 237 -29.63 -5.09 3.29
CA SER A 237 -29.27 -5.68 1.99
C SER A 237 -27.75 -5.90 1.83
N VAL A 238 -27.10 -6.39 2.87
CA VAL A 238 -25.68 -6.74 2.94
C VAL A 238 -25.50 -8.24 3.15
N GLU A 239 -24.37 -8.80 2.71
CA GLU A 239 -24.15 -10.25 2.75
C GLU A 239 -23.45 -10.71 4.04
N ASN A 240 -22.71 -9.83 4.70
CA ASN A 240 -21.87 -10.20 5.85
C ASN A 240 -21.64 -9.04 6.83
N LEU A 241 -21.03 -9.39 7.99
CA LEU A 241 -20.71 -8.44 9.04
C LEU A 241 -19.80 -7.30 8.57
N PHE A 242 -18.91 -7.61 7.65
CA PHE A 242 -17.97 -6.62 7.15
C PHE A 242 -18.68 -5.54 6.33
N GLU A 243 -19.55 -5.94 5.41
CA GLU A 243 -20.33 -5.01 4.60
C GLU A 243 -21.27 -4.16 5.48
N LEU A 244 -21.88 -4.79 6.52
CA LEU A 244 -22.68 -4.07 7.50
C LEU A 244 -21.87 -2.99 8.24
N ARG A 245 -20.66 -3.34 8.71
CA ARG A 245 -19.76 -2.37 9.35
C ARG A 245 -19.40 -1.23 8.42
N MET A 246 -19.04 -1.55 7.19
CA MET A 246 -18.67 -0.56 6.18
C MET A 246 -19.81 0.37 5.82
N LEU A 247 -21.04 -0.15 5.75
CA LEU A 247 -22.22 0.65 5.53
C LEU A 247 -22.49 1.59 6.70
N LEU A 248 -22.54 1.05 7.91
CA LEU A 248 -22.97 1.80 9.08
C LEU A 248 -21.91 2.77 9.61
N LEU A 249 -20.59 2.48 9.46
CA LEU A 249 -19.51 3.40 9.82
C LEU A 249 -19.49 4.70 8.98
N GLN A 250 -20.25 4.77 7.88
CA GLN A 250 -20.41 6.00 7.09
C GLN A 250 -21.38 7.00 7.72
N TYR A 251 -22.09 6.61 8.78
CA TYR A 251 -23.14 7.39 9.45
C TYR A 251 -22.86 7.49 10.95
N GLN A 252 -23.44 8.50 11.58
CA GLN A 252 -23.51 8.57 13.04
C GLN A 252 -24.76 7.79 13.47
N MET A 253 -24.58 6.72 14.25
CA MET A 253 -25.66 5.84 14.65
C MET A 253 -26.26 6.31 15.98
N GLU A 254 -27.59 6.41 16.01
CA GLU A 254 -28.38 6.53 17.22
C GLU A 254 -29.28 5.29 17.36
N PRO A 255 -29.61 4.90 18.62
CA PRO A 255 -30.48 3.77 18.88
C PRO A 255 -31.81 3.79 18.15
#